data_dbccd38d78756c0ec990ef908e414d13
#
_entry.id   dbccd38d78756c0ec990ef908e414d13
#
_cell.length_a   1.000
_cell.length_b   1.000
_cell.length_c   1.000
_cell.angle_alpha   90.00
_cell.angle_beta   90.00
_cell.angle_gamma   90.00
#
_symmetry.space_group_name_H-M   'P 1'
#
loop_
_entity.id
_entity.type
_entity.pdbx_description
1 polymer ?
#
loop_
_entity_poly.entity_id
_entity_poly.type
_entity_poly.pdbx_seq_one_letter_code
_entity_poly.pdbx_strand_id
1 'polypeptide(L)'
;MLFSRISRNLRGSFNGCRWFLSIGDHNHRFLFSNEFHSRRDSTLQVMRSLIFSKGQPALHNSRYQIHHQSSPIVEDELDPFSLVADELSLLGNKLRAMVVAEVPKLASAAEYFFKMGVEGKRFRPTVLLLMATALNLPIPIAPTPIELGGTLTTDLRSRQQRIAEITEMIHVASLLHDDVLDDADTRRGIGSLNFVMGNKLAVLAGDFLLSRACVSLASLKNTEVVSLLAKVVEHLVTGETMQMTTTSDQRCSMEYYMQKTYYKTASLISNSCKAIAILAGQTAEVAVLAFEYGKNLGLAFQLIDDVLDFTGTSASLGKGSLSDIRHGIVTAPILFAMEEFPELRAIVEDGFENPANVDLALEYLGRSRGIQRTKELAVEHANLAAAAIDSLPYSDDEEVRKSRKALVDLTHRVITRTK
;
A
#
# COMPACT_ATOMS: atom_id res chain seq x y z
N MET A 1 -2.66 25.84 13.03
CA MET A 1 -2.18 27.07 13.70
C MET A 1 -2.38 28.36 12.89
N LEU A 2 -3.06 28.34 11.76
CA LEU A 2 -3.41 29.58 11.00
C LEU A 2 -4.70 30.25 11.52
N PHE A 3 -5.50 29.59 12.33
CA PHE A 3 -6.76 30.11 12.87
C PHE A 3 -6.65 30.87 14.21
N SER A 4 -5.51 30.85 14.90
CA SER A 4 -5.39 31.49 16.23
C SER A 4 -4.86 32.94 16.21
N ARG A 5 -4.48 33.51 15.07
CA ARG A 5 -3.98 34.90 14.98
C ARG A 5 -4.96 35.94 14.44
N ILE A 6 -6.14 35.54 13.96
CA ILE A 6 -7.16 36.45 13.42
C ILE A 6 -8.13 36.98 14.51
N SER A 7 -8.08 36.44 15.71
CA SER A 7 -9.05 36.74 16.79
C SER A 7 -8.70 37.96 17.67
N ARG A 8 -7.63 38.71 17.41
CA ARG A 8 -7.21 39.80 18.32
C ARG A 8 -7.37 41.25 17.82
N ASN A 9 -7.85 41.48 16.57
CA ASN A 9 -7.93 42.87 16.05
C ASN A 9 -9.28 43.25 15.45
N LEU A 10 -10.39 42.70 15.92
CA LEU A 10 -11.73 43.23 15.55
C LEU A 10 -12.61 43.34 16.78
N ARG A 11 -12.26 44.30 17.70
CA ARG A 11 -13.22 44.94 18.58
C ARG A 11 -13.45 46.35 18.08
N GLY A 12 -14.47 46.48 17.25
CA GLY A 12 -14.94 47.78 16.75
C GLY A 12 -16.15 47.56 15.86
N SER A 13 -17.33 47.78 16.47
CA SER A 13 -18.59 48.17 15.81
C SER A 13 -19.07 47.32 14.62
N PHE A 14 -20.07 46.48 14.85
CA PHE A 14 -21.26 46.38 13.98
C PHE A 14 -22.44 45.75 14.74
N ASN A 15 -23.46 46.53 14.95
CA ASN A 15 -24.79 46.11 15.39
C ASN A 15 -25.50 45.35 14.26
N GLY A 16 -26.14 44.25 14.60
CA GLY A 16 -27.34 43.77 13.94
C GLY A 16 -27.14 42.77 12.81
N CYS A 17 -27.16 41.49 13.15
CA CYS A 17 -27.92 40.43 12.47
C CYS A 17 -27.86 39.15 13.31
N ARG A 18 -28.94 38.86 14.01
CA ARG A 18 -29.19 37.58 14.68
C ARG A 18 -29.50 36.53 13.61
N TRP A 19 -28.59 35.58 13.40
CA TRP A 19 -28.93 34.28 12.82
C TRP A 19 -29.03 33.28 13.93
N PHE A 20 -30.26 32.78 14.15
CA PHE A 20 -30.52 31.64 15.01
C PHE A 20 -29.96 30.38 14.33
N LEU A 21 -28.89 29.80 14.88
CA LEU A 21 -28.55 28.41 14.64
C LEU A 21 -29.19 27.60 15.77
N SER A 22 -30.31 26.97 15.47
CA SER A 22 -30.91 25.92 16.26
C SER A 22 -29.99 24.69 16.15
N ILE A 23 -29.26 24.41 17.23
CA ILE A 23 -28.58 23.13 17.41
C ILE A 23 -29.64 22.19 17.94
N GLY A 24 -30.24 21.42 17.03
CA GLY A 24 -31.06 20.27 17.38
C GLY A 24 -30.15 19.11 17.80
N ASP A 25 -30.35 18.69 19.06
CA ASP A 25 -29.86 17.40 19.55
C ASP A 25 -30.39 16.28 18.67
N HIS A 26 -29.56 15.70 17.84
CA HIS A 26 -29.80 14.39 17.25
C HIS A 26 -28.67 13.46 17.60
N ASN A 27 -28.95 12.62 18.60
CA ASN A 27 -28.29 11.34 18.83
C ASN A 27 -28.28 10.51 17.56
N HIS A 28 -27.29 10.68 16.70
CA HIS A 28 -26.95 9.69 15.70
C HIS A 28 -26.01 8.65 16.31
N ARG A 29 -26.59 7.60 16.89
CA ARG A 29 -25.94 6.30 16.97
C ARG A 29 -25.58 5.92 15.53
N PHE A 30 -24.31 6.02 15.18
CA PHE A 30 -23.79 5.40 13.98
C PHE A 30 -23.93 3.87 14.15
N LEU A 31 -24.96 3.35 13.53
CA LEU A 31 -25.10 1.93 13.25
C LEU A 31 -24.08 1.56 12.18
N PHE A 32 -22.84 1.31 12.58
CA PHE A 32 -21.93 0.49 11.80
C PHE A 32 -22.40 -0.97 11.95
N SER A 33 -23.40 -1.37 11.19
CA SER A 33 -23.89 -2.73 11.22
C SER A 33 -23.94 -3.32 9.81
N ASN A 34 -23.31 -4.48 9.69
CA ASN A 34 -23.70 -5.59 8.83
C ASN A 34 -23.54 -5.55 7.31
N GLU A 35 -23.20 -4.44 6.65
CA GLU A 35 -22.93 -4.53 5.20
C GLU A 35 -21.52 -5.07 4.86
N PHE A 36 -20.57 -4.98 5.78
CA PHE A 36 -19.21 -5.47 5.55
C PHE A 36 -19.10 -6.99 5.66
N HIS A 37 -19.89 -7.62 6.52
CA HIS A 37 -19.89 -9.10 6.68
C HIS A 37 -20.59 -9.78 5.50
N SER A 38 -21.71 -9.23 5.00
CA SER A 38 -22.46 -9.80 3.88
C SER A 38 -21.72 -9.75 2.54
N ARG A 39 -20.88 -8.71 2.31
CA ARG A 39 -20.08 -8.63 1.07
C ARG A 39 -18.80 -9.47 1.12
N ARG A 40 -18.26 -9.74 2.31
CA ARG A 40 -17.07 -10.59 2.49
C ARG A 40 -17.35 -12.05 2.10
N ASP A 41 -18.51 -12.56 2.50
CA ASP A 41 -18.90 -13.94 2.19
C ASP A 41 -19.22 -14.13 0.71
N SER A 42 -19.80 -13.14 0.04
CA SER A 42 -20.13 -13.24 -1.38
C SER A 42 -18.89 -13.20 -2.29
N THR A 43 -17.89 -12.37 -1.98
CA THR A 43 -16.67 -12.26 -2.80
C THR A 43 -15.75 -13.46 -2.61
N LEU A 44 -15.60 -13.95 -1.38
CA LEU A 44 -14.86 -15.17 -1.08
C LEU A 44 -15.56 -16.43 -1.62
N GLN A 45 -16.89 -16.44 -1.61
CA GLN A 45 -17.69 -17.53 -2.16
C GLN A 45 -17.62 -17.58 -3.70
N VAL A 46 -17.64 -16.42 -4.37
CA VAL A 46 -17.44 -16.33 -5.82
C VAL A 46 -16.01 -16.73 -6.21
N MET A 47 -14.99 -16.31 -5.50
CA MET A 47 -13.61 -16.77 -5.75
C MET A 47 -13.43 -18.26 -5.47
N ARG A 48 -14.01 -18.79 -4.38
CA ARG A 48 -13.97 -20.23 -4.10
C ARG A 48 -14.73 -21.06 -5.16
N SER A 49 -15.85 -20.58 -5.68
CA SER A 49 -16.58 -21.29 -6.74
C SER A 49 -15.84 -21.30 -8.07
N LEU A 50 -15.05 -20.27 -8.39
CA LEU A 50 -14.23 -20.21 -9.61
C LEU A 50 -12.98 -21.11 -9.53
N ILE A 51 -12.44 -21.35 -8.33
CA ILE A 51 -11.26 -22.21 -8.12
C ILE A 51 -11.63 -23.69 -8.13
N PHE A 52 -12.83 -24.06 -7.66
CA PHE A 52 -13.25 -25.48 -7.54
C PHE A 52 -14.03 -26.05 -8.73
N SER A 53 -14.31 -25.25 -9.78
CA SER A 53 -15.09 -25.73 -10.94
C SER A 53 -14.27 -26.36 -12.08
N LYS A 54 -12.92 -26.47 -11.94
CA LYS A 54 -12.11 -27.23 -12.91
C LYS A 54 -11.92 -28.67 -12.41
N GLY A 55 -12.70 -29.56 -13.04
CA GLY A 55 -12.74 -30.98 -12.74
C GLY A 55 -11.38 -31.66 -12.80
N GLN A 56 -11.23 -32.67 -11.94
CA GLN A 56 -10.10 -33.61 -11.95
C GLN A 56 -10.04 -34.40 -13.26
N PRO A 57 -8.89 -34.50 -13.92
CA PRO A 57 -8.72 -35.50 -14.97
C PRO A 57 -8.34 -36.86 -14.33
N ALA A 58 -9.05 -37.88 -14.78
CA ALA A 58 -8.81 -39.28 -14.41
C ALA A 58 -7.41 -39.74 -14.83
N LEU A 59 -6.75 -40.44 -13.90
CA LEU A 59 -5.49 -41.12 -14.14
C LEU A 59 -5.68 -42.26 -15.17
N HIS A 60 -5.06 -42.13 -16.33
CA HIS A 60 -4.85 -43.24 -17.24
C HIS A 60 -3.35 -43.50 -17.35
N ASN A 61 -2.91 -44.64 -16.83
CA ASN A 61 -1.56 -45.19 -16.97
C ASN A 61 -1.32 -45.59 -18.43
N SER A 62 -0.35 -44.97 -19.08
CA SER A 62 0.30 -45.55 -20.25
C SER A 62 1.79 -45.23 -20.21
N ARG A 63 2.58 -46.28 -19.97
CA ARG A 63 4.03 -46.28 -20.13
C ARG A 63 4.37 -46.12 -21.61
N TYR A 64 5.05 -45.05 -21.97
CA TYR A 64 5.99 -45.01 -23.11
C TYR A 64 7.25 -44.28 -22.68
N GLN A 65 8.35 -45.03 -22.59
CA GLN A 65 9.70 -44.50 -22.50
C GLN A 65 10.10 -43.98 -23.87
N ILE A 66 10.32 -42.67 -23.98
CA ILE A 66 11.12 -42.07 -25.08
C ILE A 66 12.19 -41.22 -24.42
N HIS A 67 13.43 -41.67 -24.50
CA HIS A 67 14.60 -40.87 -24.19
C HIS A 67 14.73 -39.72 -25.19
N HIS A 68 14.40 -38.50 -24.78
CA HIS A 68 14.97 -37.32 -25.37
C HIS A 68 15.65 -36.53 -24.21
N GLN A 69 16.98 -36.51 -24.26
CA GLN A 69 17.78 -35.53 -23.54
C GLN A 69 17.46 -34.17 -24.16
N SER A 70 16.48 -33.47 -23.61
CA SER A 70 16.35 -32.05 -23.73
C SER A 70 17.09 -31.42 -22.56
N SER A 71 18.16 -30.73 -22.83
CA SER A 71 18.78 -29.79 -21.87
C SER A 71 17.68 -28.94 -21.24
N PRO A 72 17.70 -28.71 -19.91
CA PRO A 72 16.75 -27.79 -19.32
C PRO A 72 16.94 -26.43 -19.98
N ILE A 73 15.93 -25.95 -20.69
CA ILE A 73 15.83 -24.56 -21.07
C ILE A 73 15.77 -23.85 -19.71
N VAL A 74 16.87 -23.21 -19.32
CA VAL A 74 16.88 -22.24 -18.24
C VAL A 74 15.97 -21.12 -18.77
N GLU A 75 14.70 -21.13 -18.38
CA GLU A 75 13.86 -19.93 -18.55
C GLU A 75 14.61 -18.82 -17.82
N ASP A 76 15.12 -17.85 -18.57
CA ASP A 76 15.72 -16.64 -18.02
C ASP A 76 14.72 -16.07 -17.02
N GLU A 77 15.13 -16.05 -15.75
CA GLU A 77 14.30 -15.54 -14.65
C GLU A 77 14.12 -14.03 -14.86
N LEU A 78 13.02 -13.66 -15.47
CA LEU A 78 12.73 -12.29 -15.90
C LEU A 78 12.62 -11.42 -14.66
N ASP A 79 13.61 -10.52 -14.42
CA ASP A 79 13.53 -9.64 -13.25
C ASP A 79 12.44 -8.58 -13.43
N PRO A 80 11.41 -8.53 -12.57
CA PRO A 80 10.31 -7.57 -12.65
C PRO A 80 10.75 -6.11 -12.71
N PHE A 81 11.86 -5.76 -12.07
CA PHE A 81 12.37 -4.38 -12.05
C PHE A 81 13.06 -4.01 -13.37
N SER A 82 13.72 -4.96 -14.02
CA SER A 82 14.37 -4.72 -15.31
C SER A 82 13.37 -4.47 -16.43
N LEU A 83 12.18 -5.06 -16.39
CA LEU A 83 11.12 -4.86 -17.39
C LEU A 83 10.64 -3.40 -17.49
N VAL A 84 10.76 -2.62 -16.42
CA VAL A 84 10.28 -1.24 -16.34
C VAL A 84 11.40 -0.26 -15.97
N ALA A 85 12.67 -0.66 -16.14
CA ALA A 85 13.83 0.11 -15.68
C ALA A 85 13.91 1.51 -16.30
N ASP A 86 13.67 1.63 -17.60
CA ASP A 86 13.69 2.91 -18.32
C ASP A 86 12.58 3.84 -17.82
N GLU A 87 11.38 3.32 -17.62
CA GLU A 87 10.25 4.08 -17.08
C GLU A 87 10.48 4.51 -15.64
N LEU A 88 11.08 3.66 -14.81
CA LEU A 88 11.49 4.00 -13.45
C LEU A 88 12.53 5.11 -13.41
N SER A 89 13.50 5.08 -14.32
CA SER A 89 14.49 6.14 -14.45
C SER A 89 13.85 7.48 -14.85
N LEU A 90 12.95 7.44 -15.84
CA LEU A 90 12.20 8.62 -16.28
C LEU A 90 11.30 9.17 -15.15
N LEU A 91 10.63 8.30 -14.40
CA LEU A 91 9.79 8.65 -13.26
C LEU A 91 10.62 9.40 -12.19
N GLY A 92 11.79 8.90 -11.84
CA GLY A 92 12.67 9.57 -10.89
C GLY A 92 13.06 10.99 -11.33
N ASN A 93 13.38 11.19 -12.61
CA ASN A 93 13.70 12.51 -13.14
C ASN A 93 12.48 13.45 -13.09
N LYS A 94 11.30 12.94 -13.44
CA LYS A 94 10.04 13.70 -13.35
C LYS A 94 9.69 14.09 -11.91
N LEU A 95 9.84 13.18 -10.95
CA LEU A 95 9.61 13.49 -9.53
C LEU A 95 10.53 14.62 -9.05
N ARG A 96 11.83 14.58 -9.38
CA ARG A 96 12.75 15.68 -9.05
C ARG A 96 12.32 17.01 -9.70
N ALA A 97 11.85 16.99 -10.95
CA ALA A 97 11.36 18.18 -11.62
C ALA A 97 10.08 18.74 -11.00
N MET A 98 9.21 17.91 -10.44
CA MET A 98 7.95 18.33 -9.80
C MET A 98 8.17 19.00 -8.43
N VAL A 99 9.28 18.71 -7.73
CA VAL A 99 9.56 19.30 -6.41
C VAL A 99 10.25 20.65 -6.47
N VAL A 100 10.44 21.22 -7.66
CA VAL A 100 10.91 22.60 -7.81
C VAL A 100 9.89 23.55 -7.21
N ALA A 101 10.32 24.37 -6.27
CA ALA A 101 9.50 25.38 -5.57
C ALA A 101 10.15 26.74 -5.63
N GLU A 102 9.32 27.81 -5.60
CA GLU A 102 9.79 29.20 -5.54
C GLU A 102 10.58 29.50 -4.26
N VAL A 103 10.29 28.75 -3.17
CA VAL A 103 11.00 28.88 -1.90
C VAL A 103 12.15 27.89 -1.85
N PRO A 104 13.44 28.32 -1.92
CA PRO A 104 14.58 27.42 -2.03
C PRO A 104 14.70 26.40 -0.89
N LYS A 105 14.38 26.81 0.36
CA LYS A 105 14.40 25.89 1.50
C LYS A 105 13.36 24.77 1.38
N LEU A 106 12.18 25.06 0.83
CA LEU A 106 11.13 24.07 0.60
C LEU A 106 11.52 23.13 -0.54
N ALA A 107 12.10 23.67 -1.62
CA ALA A 107 12.64 22.83 -2.70
C ALA A 107 13.70 21.87 -2.17
N SER A 108 14.67 22.35 -1.40
CA SER A 108 15.73 21.51 -0.81
C SER A 108 15.16 20.44 0.12
N ALA A 109 14.14 20.74 0.92
CA ALA A 109 13.49 19.78 1.81
C ALA A 109 12.72 18.72 1.02
N ALA A 110 11.95 19.11 0.00
CA ALA A 110 11.21 18.18 -0.84
C ALA A 110 12.14 17.30 -1.71
N GLU A 111 13.26 17.85 -2.18
CA GLU A 111 14.27 17.09 -2.91
C GLU A 111 15.05 16.12 -2.04
N TYR A 112 15.17 16.38 -0.73
CA TYR A 112 16.01 15.59 0.18
C TYR A 112 15.70 14.09 0.08
N PHE A 113 14.43 13.74 0.02
CA PHE A 113 13.99 12.35 -0.09
C PHE A 113 14.31 11.70 -1.46
N PHE A 114 14.40 12.52 -2.52
CA PHE A 114 14.73 12.05 -3.88
C PHE A 114 16.24 12.16 -4.18
N LYS A 115 17.06 12.63 -3.22
CA LYS A 115 18.52 12.65 -3.36
C LYS A 115 19.09 11.27 -3.07
N MET A 116 19.88 10.82 -4.04
CA MET A 116 20.86 9.75 -4.07
C MET A 116 20.85 8.69 -2.94
N GLY A 117 20.51 7.45 -3.32
CA GLY A 117 20.67 6.26 -2.46
C GLY A 117 19.59 6.05 -1.41
N VAL A 118 18.76 7.06 -1.14
CA VAL A 118 17.58 6.97 -0.27
C VAL A 118 16.38 6.41 -1.02
N GLU A 119 16.42 6.47 -2.36
CA GLU A 119 15.40 5.86 -3.21
C GLU A 119 15.40 4.34 -2.95
N GLY A 120 14.36 3.84 -2.27
CA GLY A 120 14.15 2.40 -2.12
C GLY A 120 14.02 1.74 -3.49
N LYS A 121 13.83 0.41 -3.52
CA LYS A 121 13.69 -0.40 -4.75
C LYS A 121 12.55 0.04 -5.68
N ARG A 122 11.89 1.20 -5.42
CA ARG A 122 10.73 1.72 -6.16
C ARG A 122 9.66 0.66 -6.43
N PHE A 123 9.41 -0.15 -5.40
CA PHE A 123 8.51 -1.29 -5.49
C PHE A 123 7.11 -0.89 -5.97
N ARG A 124 6.51 0.17 -5.39
CA ARG A 124 5.18 0.63 -5.78
C ARG A 124 5.09 1.09 -7.23
N PRO A 125 5.98 1.99 -7.73
CA PRO A 125 6.01 2.33 -9.15
C PRO A 125 6.18 1.12 -10.06
N THR A 126 7.05 0.17 -9.73
CA THR A 126 7.25 -1.07 -10.50
C THR A 126 5.94 -1.84 -10.64
N VAL A 127 5.24 -2.08 -9.54
CA VAL A 127 3.92 -2.74 -9.57
C VAL A 127 2.95 -2.01 -10.48
N LEU A 128 2.88 -0.68 -10.42
CA LEU A 128 1.93 0.11 -11.19
C LEU A 128 2.27 0.14 -12.68
N LEU A 129 3.54 0.22 -13.03
CA LEU A 129 3.98 0.18 -14.44
C LEU A 129 3.74 -1.20 -15.06
N LEU A 130 4.02 -2.27 -14.32
CA LEU A 130 3.69 -3.64 -14.74
C LEU A 130 2.18 -3.85 -14.86
N MET A 131 1.39 -3.35 -13.88
CA MET A 131 -0.07 -3.42 -13.93
C MET A 131 -0.63 -2.68 -15.14
N ALA A 132 -0.07 -1.53 -15.49
CA ALA A 132 -0.47 -0.78 -16.66
C ALA A 132 -0.28 -1.59 -17.96
N THR A 133 0.82 -2.32 -18.10
CA THR A 133 1.07 -3.22 -19.24
C THR A 133 0.18 -4.46 -19.16
N ALA A 134 0.05 -5.08 -17.97
CA ALA A 134 -0.78 -6.27 -17.76
C ALA A 134 -2.26 -6.07 -18.10
N LEU A 135 -2.74 -4.83 -18.02
CA LEU A 135 -4.11 -4.40 -18.35
C LEU A 135 -4.25 -3.76 -19.73
N ASN A 136 -3.22 -3.84 -20.58
CA ASN A 136 -3.33 -3.42 -21.98
C ASN A 136 -4.13 -4.45 -22.79
N LEU A 137 -5.43 -4.54 -22.51
CA LEU A 137 -6.36 -5.48 -23.12
C LEU A 137 -7.27 -4.74 -24.10
N PRO A 138 -7.74 -5.42 -25.18
CA PRO A 138 -8.77 -4.86 -26.07
C PRO A 138 -10.00 -4.45 -25.24
N ILE A 139 -10.44 -3.21 -25.39
CA ILE A 139 -11.62 -2.70 -24.70
C ILE A 139 -12.86 -3.26 -25.42
N PRO A 140 -13.83 -3.87 -24.71
CA PRO A 140 -15.05 -4.39 -25.32
C PRO A 140 -16.05 -3.28 -25.69
N ILE A 141 -15.61 -2.13 -26.15
CA ILE A 141 -16.48 -0.99 -26.49
C ILE A 141 -16.64 -0.91 -28.01
N ALA A 142 -17.90 -0.63 -28.42
CA ALA A 142 -18.38 -0.51 -29.78
C ALA A 142 -17.43 0.18 -30.75
N PRO A 143 -17.43 -0.21 -32.02
CA PRO A 143 -16.54 0.32 -33.05
C PRO A 143 -16.83 1.80 -33.28
N THR A 144 -16.00 2.68 -32.71
CA THR A 144 -15.88 4.04 -33.21
C THR A 144 -14.88 4.06 -34.35
N PRO A 145 -15.14 4.82 -35.42
CA PRO A 145 -14.35 4.71 -36.63
C PRO A 145 -12.93 5.21 -36.47
N ILE A 146 -12.00 4.32 -36.75
CA ILE A 146 -10.74 4.51 -37.51
C ILE A 146 -9.96 5.81 -37.32
N GLU A 147 -8.64 5.64 -37.03
CA GLU A 147 -7.54 6.57 -37.24
C GLU A 147 -7.15 7.49 -36.08
N LEU A 148 -6.74 6.91 -34.95
CA LEU A 148 -5.85 7.64 -34.02
C LEU A 148 -4.99 6.67 -33.16
N GLY A 149 -4.70 5.48 -33.67
CA GLY A 149 -4.12 4.37 -32.88
C GLY A 149 -2.81 4.69 -32.12
N GLY A 150 -1.91 5.48 -32.70
CA GLY A 150 -0.62 5.78 -32.09
C GLY A 150 -0.68 6.86 -31.00
N THR A 151 -1.50 7.89 -31.18
CA THR A 151 -1.57 9.05 -30.25
C THR A 151 -2.37 8.72 -28.99
N LEU A 152 -3.43 7.92 -29.10
CA LEU A 152 -4.28 7.52 -27.97
C LEU A 152 -3.56 6.56 -27.01
N THR A 153 -2.76 5.62 -27.54
CA THR A 153 -1.97 4.68 -26.73
C THR A 153 -0.87 5.40 -25.96
N THR A 154 -0.22 6.39 -26.57
CA THR A 154 0.82 7.21 -25.93
C THR A 154 0.24 8.08 -24.82
N ASP A 155 -0.96 8.66 -25.01
CA ASP A 155 -1.66 9.45 -24.00
C ASP A 155 -2.08 8.56 -22.81
N LEU A 156 -2.65 7.38 -23.06
CA LEU A 156 -3.03 6.44 -22.02
C LEU A 156 -1.81 6.04 -21.17
N ARG A 157 -0.71 5.64 -21.81
CA ARG A 157 0.50 5.26 -21.08
C ARG A 157 1.04 6.41 -20.23
N SER A 158 1.04 7.63 -20.78
CA SER A 158 1.43 8.84 -20.03
C SER A 158 0.55 9.08 -18.81
N ARG A 159 -0.76 8.87 -18.92
CA ARG A 159 -1.71 9.00 -17.79
C ARG A 159 -1.49 7.91 -16.74
N GLN A 160 -1.21 6.68 -17.15
CA GLN A 160 -0.89 5.57 -16.25
C GLN A 160 0.44 5.80 -15.52
N GLN A 161 1.49 6.28 -16.21
CA GLN A 161 2.74 6.71 -15.58
C GLN A 161 2.51 7.81 -14.55
N ARG A 162 1.58 8.74 -14.84
CA ARG A 162 1.19 9.79 -13.90
C ARG A 162 0.60 9.23 -12.60
N ILE A 163 -0.14 8.11 -12.65
CA ILE A 163 -0.58 7.42 -11.42
C ILE A 163 0.61 6.93 -10.60
N ALA A 164 1.64 6.36 -11.23
CA ALA A 164 2.84 5.93 -10.52
C ALA A 164 3.59 7.10 -9.87
N GLU A 165 3.69 8.25 -10.56
CA GLU A 165 4.26 9.49 -10.02
C GLU A 165 3.46 10.00 -8.81
N ILE A 166 2.13 10.07 -8.91
CA ILE A 166 1.21 10.51 -7.84
C ILE A 166 1.33 9.58 -6.63
N THR A 167 1.32 8.28 -6.86
CA THR A 167 1.43 7.27 -5.81
C THR A 167 2.73 7.42 -5.03
N GLU A 168 3.84 7.65 -5.72
CA GLU A 168 5.13 7.86 -5.06
C GLU A 168 5.19 9.18 -4.30
N MET A 169 4.60 10.27 -4.82
CA MET A 169 4.50 11.53 -4.08
C MET A 169 3.69 11.40 -2.80
N ILE A 170 2.53 10.72 -2.85
CA ILE A 170 1.71 10.46 -1.66
C ILE A 170 2.48 9.60 -0.67
N HIS A 171 3.17 8.54 -1.14
CA HIS A 171 3.97 7.68 -0.28
C HIS A 171 5.11 8.43 0.41
N VAL A 172 5.87 9.23 -0.34
CA VAL A 172 6.97 10.01 0.25
C VAL A 172 6.44 11.05 1.24
N ALA A 173 5.34 11.71 0.94
CA ALA A 173 4.71 12.65 1.85
C ALA A 173 4.29 11.97 3.17
N SER A 174 3.68 10.78 3.10
CA SER A 174 3.32 10.03 4.32
C SER A 174 4.55 9.66 5.14
N LEU A 175 5.64 9.22 4.51
CA LEU A 175 6.89 8.92 5.22
C LEU A 175 7.51 10.13 5.92
N LEU A 176 7.43 11.33 5.30
CA LEU A 176 7.91 12.56 5.92
C LEU A 176 7.08 12.96 7.14
N HIS A 177 5.78 12.74 7.08
CA HIS A 177 4.89 12.99 8.22
C HIS A 177 5.06 11.93 9.32
N ASP A 178 5.18 10.67 8.96
CA ASP A 178 5.43 9.56 9.89
C ASP A 178 6.74 9.78 10.67
N ASP A 179 7.84 10.18 9.99
CA ASP A 179 9.12 10.49 10.65
C ASP A 179 9.00 11.58 11.72
N VAL A 180 8.11 12.56 11.51
CA VAL A 180 7.83 13.60 12.52
C VAL A 180 6.98 13.07 13.66
N LEU A 181 6.00 12.21 13.38
CA LEU A 181 5.09 11.63 14.39
C LEU A 181 5.82 10.62 15.28
N ASP A 182 6.75 9.88 14.70
CA ASP A 182 7.54 8.84 15.38
C ASP A 182 8.85 9.40 15.99
N ASP A 183 9.11 10.71 15.89
CA ASP A 183 10.38 11.35 16.29
C ASP A 183 11.61 10.62 15.73
N ALA A 184 11.53 10.12 14.51
CA ALA A 184 12.55 9.29 13.90
C ALA A 184 13.84 10.10 13.60
N ASP A 185 14.98 9.65 14.10
CA ASP A 185 16.29 10.25 13.82
C ASP A 185 16.81 9.86 12.43
N THR A 186 16.49 8.66 11.98
CA THR A 186 17.04 8.10 10.74
C THR A 186 15.96 7.42 9.89
N ARG A 187 16.15 7.51 8.57
CA ARG A 187 15.38 6.81 7.55
C ARG A 187 16.32 6.13 6.57
N ARG A 188 16.24 4.78 6.45
CA ARG A 188 17.08 3.98 5.55
C ARG A 188 18.60 4.21 5.76
N GLY A 189 19.02 4.41 7.00
CA GLY A 189 20.44 4.56 7.37
C GLY A 189 21.02 5.96 7.17
N ILE A 190 20.19 6.95 6.79
CA ILE A 190 20.56 8.37 6.76
C ILE A 190 19.69 9.18 7.72
N GLY A 191 20.09 10.40 8.08
CA GLY A 191 19.27 11.28 8.90
C GLY A 191 17.88 11.50 8.27
N SER A 192 16.82 11.44 9.07
CA SER A 192 15.49 11.80 8.62
C SER A 192 15.37 13.30 8.33
N LEU A 193 14.36 13.72 7.56
CA LEU A 193 14.24 15.15 7.23
C LEU A 193 13.94 15.99 8.48
N ASN A 194 13.10 15.51 9.40
CA ASN A 194 12.79 16.16 10.67
C ASN A 194 14.05 16.34 11.54
N PHE A 195 14.95 15.35 11.57
CA PHE A 195 16.22 15.44 12.29
C PHE A 195 17.17 16.47 11.65
N VAL A 196 17.29 16.48 10.31
CA VAL A 196 18.24 17.35 9.58
C VAL A 196 17.75 18.78 9.44
N MET A 197 16.45 18.99 9.19
CA MET A 197 15.86 20.32 8.87
C MET A 197 14.77 20.76 9.85
N GLY A 198 14.42 19.92 10.81
CA GLY A 198 13.40 20.18 11.84
C GLY A 198 11.98 19.85 11.40
N ASN A 199 11.12 19.51 12.38
CA ASN A 199 9.73 19.07 12.19
C ASN A 199 8.90 20.00 11.32
N LYS A 200 9.05 21.32 11.46
CA LYS A 200 8.25 22.30 10.70
C LYS A 200 8.50 22.21 9.19
N LEU A 201 9.76 22.02 8.76
CA LEU A 201 10.08 21.88 7.34
C LEU A 201 9.70 20.49 6.81
N ALA A 202 9.82 19.45 7.62
CA ALA A 202 9.40 18.10 7.24
C ALA A 202 7.88 18.05 6.96
N VAL A 203 7.05 18.63 7.87
CA VAL A 203 5.60 18.72 7.66
C VAL A 203 5.27 19.52 6.39
N LEU A 204 5.87 20.71 6.21
CA LEU A 204 5.62 21.55 5.04
C LEU A 204 6.09 20.89 3.72
N ALA A 205 7.16 20.10 3.76
CA ALA A 205 7.62 19.34 2.60
C ALA A 205 6.63 18.21 2.22
N GLY A 206 6.08 17.50 3.21
CA GLY A 206 5.01 16.54 3.00
C GLY A 206 3.75 17.17 2.40
N ASP A 207 3.28 18.30 2.97
CA ASP A 207 2.13 19.05 2.45
C ASP A 207 2.37 19.56 1.01
N PHE A 208 3.59 19.98 0.71
CA PHE A 208 3.97 20.40 -0.64
C PHE A 208 3.89 19.24 -1.64
N LEU A 209 4.38 18.06 -1.28
CA LEU A 209 4.28 16.86 -2.13
C LEU A 209 2.81 16.44 -2.34
N LEU A 210 1.98 16.47 -1.31
CA LEU A 210 0.54 16.20 -1.43
C LEU A 210 -0.15 17.21 -2.35
N SER A 211 0.21 18.50 -2.26
CA SER A 211 -0.28 19.53 -3.16
C SER A 211 0.11 19.24 -4.62
N ARG A 212 1.36 18.85 -4.89
CA ARG A 212 1.80 18.46 -6.23
C ARG A 212 1.08 17.20 -6.74
N ALA A 213 0.84 16.23 -5.86
CA ALA A 213 0.04 15.06 -6.19
C ALA A 213 -1.39 15.45 -6.57
N CYS A 214 -2.04 16.34 -5.82
CA CYS A 214 -3.38 16.85 -6.13
C CYS A 214 -3.45 17.55 -7.51
N VAL A 215 -2.49 18.40 -7.83
CA VAL A 215 -2.42 19.09 -9.15
C VAL A 215 -2.25 18.05 -10.27
N SER A 216 -1.35 17.09 -10.08
CA SER A 216 -1.11 16.00 -11.06
C SER A 216 -2.37 15.13 -11.22
N LEU A 217 -3.06 14.83 -10.11
CA LEU A 217 -4.29 14.05 -10.10
C LEU A 217 -5.43 14.76 -10.84
N ALA A 218 -5.62 16.05 -10.59
CA ALA A 218 -6.60 16.87 -11.30
C ALA A 218 -6.35 16.94 -12.81
N SER A 219 -5.08 16.93 -13.23
CA SER A 219 -4.69 16.94 -14.66
C SER A 219 -5.11 15.69 -15.44
N LEU A 220 -5.42 14.58 -14.75
CA LEU A 220 -5.94 13.35 -15.37
C LEU A 220 -7.37 13.49 -15.88
N LYS A 221 -8.10 14.52 -15.45
CA LYS A 221 -9.49 14.83 -15.84
C LYS A 221 -10.43 13.62 -15.70
N ASN A 222 -10.24 12.81 -14.66
CA ASN A 222 -11.07 11.67 -14.32
C ASN A 222 -11.50 11.78 -12.85
N THR A 223 -12.75 12.16 -12.61
CA THR A 223 -13.27 12.43 -11.26
C THR A 223 -13.34 11.19 -10.39
N GLU A 224 -13.55 10.01 -10.97
CA GLU A 224 -13.55 8.73 -10.25
C GLU A 224 -12.16 8.43 -9.70
N VAL A 225 -11.12 8.57 -10.54
CA VAL A 225 -9.73 8.39 -10.12
C VAL A 225 -9.31 9.44 -9.07
N VAL A 226 -9.76 10.71 -9.23
CA VAL A 226 -9.52 11.76 -8.23
C VAL A 226 -10.13 11.37 -6.89
N SER A 227 -11.40 10.94 -6.87
CA SER A 227 -12.10 10.52 -5.64
C SER A 227 -11.42 9.31 -4.99
N LEU A 228 -11.00 8.35 -5.81
CA LEU A 228 -10.34 7.12 -5.36
C LEU A 228 -9.02 7.41 -4.63
N LEU A 229 -8.16 8.25 -5.20
CA LEU A 229 -6.85 8.57 -4.60
C LEU A 229 -6.96 9.63 -3.48
N ALA A 230 -7.95 10.51 -3.51
CA ALA A 230 -8.26 11.37 -2.36
C ALA A 230 -8.68 10.54 -1.14
N LYS A 231 -9.48 9.47 -1.35
CA LYS A 231 -9.86 8.53 -0.29
C LYS A 231 -8.65 7.78 0.30
N VAL A 232 -7.61 7.55 -0.51
CA VAL A 232 -6.35 6.97 0.01
C VAL A 232 -5.68 7.90 1.03
N VAL A 233 -5.65 9.20 0.77
CA VAL A 233 -5.07 10.16 1.74
C VAL A 233 -5.86 10.16 3.04
N GLU A 234 -7.20 10.09 2.97
CA GLU A 234 -8.04 9.90 4.15
C GLU A 234 -7.73 8.60 4.89
N HIS A 235 -7.51 7.49 4.15
CA HIS A 235 -7.14 6.20 4.74
C HIS A 235 -5.80 6.28 5.48
N LEU A 236 -4.78 6.91 4.90
CA LEU A 236 -3.47 7.06 5.54
C LEU A 236 -3.59 7.83 6.87
N VAL A 237 -4.30 8.96 6.87
CA VAL A 237 -4.55 9.74 8.08
C VAL A 237 -5.36 8.95 9.12
N THR A 238 -6.39 8.21 8.66
CA THR A 238 -7.20 7.37 9.54
C THR A 238 -6.36 6.26 10.16
N GLY A 239 -5.53 5.57 9.36
CA GLY A 239 -4.66 4.51 9.84
C GLY A 239 -3.63 4.99 10.86
N GLU A 240 -3.07 6.19 10.66
CA GLU A 240 -2.17 6.80 11.62
C GLU A 240 -2.89 7.19 12.91
N THR A 241 -4.05 7.83 12.79
CA THR A 241 -4.89 8.15 13.94
C THR A 241 -5.29 6.89 14.73
N MET A 242 -5.65 5.80 14.02
CA MET A 242 -5.91 4.50 14.66
C MET A 242 -4.70 4.01 15.46
N GLN A 243 -3.48 4.14 14.93
CA GLN A 243 -2.27 3.73 15.64
C GLN A 243 -2.04 4.54 16.90
N MET A 244 -2.21 5.86 16.83
CA MET A 244 -2.00 6.77 17.96
C MET A 244 -3.07 6.67 19.06
N THR A 245 -4.31 6.28 18.71
CA THR A 245 -5.47 6.28 19.63
C THR A 245 -5.96 4.87 19.99
N THR A 246 -5.15 3.84 19.73
CA THR A 246 -5.50 2.44 19.99
C THR A 246 -5.82 2.20 21.46
N THR A 247 -7.03 1.72 21.77
CA THR A 247 -7.42 1.29 23.12
C THR A 247 -6.84 -0.10 23.45
N SER A 248 -6.84 -0.49 24.74
CA SER A 248 -6.35 -1.81 25.17
C SER A 248 -7.03 -2.96 24.44
N ASP A 249 -8.37 -2.93 24.32
CA ASP A 249 -9.13 -3.97 23.60
C ASP A 249 -8.78 -4.01 22.10
N GLN A 250 -8.66 -2.83 21.47
CA GLN A 250 -8.30 -2.73 20.06
C GLN A 250 -6.87 -3.24 19.80
N ARG A 251 -5.96 -3.02 20.75
CA ARG A 251 -4.57 -3.49 20.70
C ARG A 251 -4.50 -5.01 20.64
N CYS A 252 -5.46 -5.71 21.21
CA CYS A 252 -5.57 -7.17 21.22
C CYS A 252 -6.40 -7.74 20.07
N SER A 253 -6.84 -6.93 19.09
CA SER A 253 -7.73 -7.36 18.01
C SER A 253 -6.98 -7.54 16.69
N MET A 254 -7.00 -8.76 16.14
CA MET A 254 -6.49 -9.05 14.79
C MET A 254 -7.29 -8.30 13.72
N GLU A 255 -8.61 -8.15 13.88
CA GLU A 255 -9.43 -7.40 12.91
C GLU A 255 -9.03 -5.92 12.87
N TYR A 256 -8.84 -5.30 14.04
CA TYR A 256 -8.37 -3.92 14.14
C TYR A 256 -6.98 -3.74 13.52
N TYR A 257 -6.06 -4.66 13.81
CA TYR A 257 -4.73 -4.69 13.21
C TYR A 257 -4.79 -4.77 11.68
N MET A 258 -5.57 -5.71 11.11
CA MET A 258 -5.71 -5.87 9.66
C MET A 258 -6.34 -4.64 9.00
N GLN A 259 -7.33 -4.00 9.63
CA GLN A 259 -7.95 -2.77 9.15
C GLN A 259 -6.94 -1.61 9.13
N LYS A 260 -6.18 -1.41 10.22
CA LYS A 260 -5.11 -0.42 10.31
C LYS A 260 -4.04 -0.66 9.23
N THR A 261 -3.62 -1.91 9.07
CA THR A 261 -2.63 -2.33 8.06
C THR A 261 -3.12 -2.06 6.64
N TYR A 262 -4.40 -2.33 6.37
CA TYR A 262 -5.00 -1.94 5.09
C TYR A 262 -4.90 -0.44 4.87
N TYR A 263 -5.29 0.38 5.83
CA TYR A 263 -5.27 1.84 5.69
C TYR A 263 -3.86 2.40 5.51
N LYS A 264 -2.90 1.98 6.33
CA LYS A 264 -1.53 2.51 6.30
C LYS A 264 -0.70 2.01 5.11
N THR A 265 -0.89 0.76 4.68
CA THR A 265 0.02 0.10 3.72
C THR A 265 -0.66 -0.32 2.44
N ALA A 266 -1.79 -1.06 2.51
CA ALA A 266 -2.35 -1.69 1.33
C ALA A 266 -3.27 -0.76 0.52
N SER A 267 -3.90 0.24 1.14
CA SER A 267 -4.87 1.13 0.49
C SER A 267 -4.26 1.90 -0.68
N LEU A 268 -3.06 2.44 -0.53
CA LEU A 268 -2.40 3.22 -1.57
C LEU A 268 -2.15 2.37 -2.83
N ILE A 269 -1.57 1.19 -2.68
CA ILE A 269 -1.24 0.33 -3.83
C ILE A 269 -2.49 -0.26 -4.47
N SER A 270 -3.49 -0.69 -3.68
CA SER A 270 -4.74 -1.27 -4.20
C SER A 270 -5.55 -0.26 -5.02
N ASN A 271 -5.73 0.95 -4.48
CA ASN A 271 -6.49 1.98 -5.18
C ASN A 271 -5.73 2.54 -6.39
N SER A 272 -4.39 2.57 -6.35
CA SER A 272 -3.58 2.95 -7.51
C SER A 272 -3.66 1.91 -8.64
N CYS A 273 -3.64 0.61 -8.33
CA CYS A 273 -3.87 -0.45 -9.32
C CYS A 273 -5.28 -0.34 -9.94
N LYS A 274 -6.30 -0.09 -9.11
CA LYS A 274 -7.67 0.15 -9.59
C LYS A 274 -7.74 1.39 -10.49
N ALA A 275 -7.07 2.47 -10.12
CA ALA A 275 -7.01 3.70 -10.93
C ALA A 275 -6.39 3.46 -12.32
N ILE A 276 -5.37 2.61 -12.41
CA ILE A 276 -4.77 2.17 -13.69
C ILE A 276 -5.83 1.48 -14.56
N ALA A 277 -6.61 0.55 -14.00
CA ALA A 277 -7.67 -0.16 -14.72
C ALA A 277 -8.78 0.80 -15.20
N ILE A 278 -9.22 1.73 -14.36
CA ILE A 278 -10.22 2.74 -14.71
C ILE A 278 -9.72 3.64 -15.85
N LEU A 279 -8.48 4.11 -15.79
CA LEU A 279 -7.90 4.93 -16.87
C LEU A 279 -7.73 4.17 -18.17
N ALA A 280 -7.49 2.86 -18.10
CA ALA A 280 -7.44 1.97 -19.26
C ALA A 280 -8.83 1.67 -19.85
N GLY A 281 -9.93 2.17 -19.26
CA GLY A 281 -11.29 1.90 -19.71
C GLY A 281 -11.70 0.44 -19.52
N GLN A 282 -11.07 -0.29 -18.61
CA GLN A 282 -11.37 -1.68 -18.33
C GLN A 282 -12.71 -1.83 -17.59
N THR A 283 -13.27 -3.06 -17.64
CA THR A 283 -14.54 -3.36 -16.95
C THR A 283 -14.42 -3.23 -15.43
N ALA A 284 -15.56 -3.13 -14.75
CA ALA A 284 -15.58 -3.06 -13.28
C ALA A 284 -14.96 -4.30 -12.64
N GLU A 285 -15.14 -5.48 -13.25
CA GLU A 285 -14.57 -6.75 -12.79
C GLU A 285 -13.03 -6.72 -12.85
N VAL A 286 -12.47 -6.25 -13.98
CA VAL A 286 -11.03 -6.09 -14.14
C VAL A 286 -10.46 -5.07 -13.14
N ALA A 287 -11.19 -3.97 -12.92
CA ALA A 287 -10.80 -2.97 -11.93
C ALA A 287 -10.83 -3.52 -10.48
N VAL A 288 -11.76 -4.43 -10.17
CA VAL A 288 -11.79 -5.15 -8.89
C VAL A 288 -10.62 -6.11 -8.76
N LEU A 289 -10.28 -6.86 -9.81
CA LEU A 289 -9.12 -7.76 -9.80
C LEU A 289 -7.80 -6.98 -9.58
N ALA A 290 -7.63 -5.85 -10.25
CA ALA A 290 -6.48 -4.98 -10.04
C ALA A 290 -6.42 -4.43 -8.59
N PHE A 291 -7.56 -4.05 -8.01
CA PHE A 291 -7.67 -3.65 -6.62
C PHE A 291 -7.29 -4.78 -5.66
N GLU A 292 -7.86 -5.99 -5.85
CA GLU A 292 -7.58 -7.15 -4.98
C GLU A 292 -6.12 -7.58 -5.05
N TYR A 293 -5.48 -7.53 -6.23
CA TYR A 293 -4.05 -7.72 -6.36
C TYR A 293 -3.27 -6.76 -5.44
N GLY A 294 -3.49 -5.47 -5.59
CA GLY A 294 -2.76 -4.45 -4.82
C GLY A 294 -3.03 -4.53 -3.32
N LYS A 295 -4.28 -4.83 -2.92
CA LYS A 295 -4.67 -5.00 -1.52
C LYS A 295 -3.95 -6.18 -0.87
N ASN A 296 -4.01 -7.34 -1.49
CA ASN A 296 -3.43 -8.56 -0.95
C ASN A 296 -1.90 -8.51 -0.98
N LEU A 297 -1.30 -7.94 -2.03
CA LEU A 297 0.14 -7.68 -2.08
C LEU A 297 0.61 -6.75 -0.95
N GLY A 298 -0.14 -5.67 -0.68
CA GLY A 298 0.17 -4.72 0.39
C GLY A 298 0.04 -5.34 1.78
N LEU A 299 -0.97 -6.18 2.02
CA LEU A 299 -1.15 -6.91 3.27
C LEU A 299 -0.02 -7.94 3.47
N ALA A 300 0.30 -8.74 2.46
CA ALA A 300 1.42 -9.68 2.51
C ALA A 300 2.74 -8.97 2.80
N PHE A 301 2.96 -7.80 2.17
CA PHE A 301 4.15 -6.99 2.38
C PHE A 301 4.29 -6.58 3.85
N GLN A 302 3.23 -6.05 4.48
CA GLN A 302 3.29 -5.60 5.87
C GLN A 302 3.44 -6.79 6.84
N LEU A 303 2.72 -7.89 6.61
CA LEU A 303 2.84 -9.09 7.45
C LEU A 303 4.28 -9.63 7.48
N ILE A 304 4.98 -9.60 6.35
CA ILE A 304 6.39 -9.98 6.31
C ILE A 304 7.29 -8.92 6.96
N ASP A 305 6.99 -7.62 6.84
CA ASP A 305 7.73 -6.58 7.58
C ASP A 305 7.62 -6.82 9.09
N ASP A 306 6.43 -7.15 9.59
CA ASP A 306 6.22 -7.47 11.00
C ASP A 306 7.00 -8.71 11.46
N VAL A 307 7.07 -9.76 10.62
CA VAL A 307 7.92 -10.92 10.88
C VAL A 307 9.39 -10.53 10.92
N LEU A 308 9.84 -9.72 9.97
CA LEU A 308 11.24 -9.31 9.88
C LEU A 308 11.66 -8.43 11.05
N ASP A 309 10.76 -7.63 11.64
CA ASP A 309 11.05 -6.84 12.83
C ASP A 309 11.48 -7.73 14.02
N PHE A 310 10.93 -8.95 14.13
CA PHE A 310 11.32 -9.93 15.16
C PHE A 310 12.51 -10.83 14.75
N THR A 311 12.66 -11.14 13.47
CA THR A 311 13.63 -12.15 12.99
C THR A 311 14.85 -11.56 12.31
N GLY A 312 14.80 -10.30 11.90
CA GLY A 312 15.90 -9.60 11.23
C GLY A 312 16.92 -9.07 12.21
N THR A 313 18.13 -8.80 11.71
CA THR A 313 19.17 -8.09 12.47
C THR A 313 19.08 -6.60 12.18
N SER A 314 19.52 -5.75 13.12
CA SER A 314 19.57 -4.29 12.92
C SER A 314 20.35 -3.89 11.66
N ALA A 315 21.39 -4.64 11.31
CA ALA A 315 22.18 -4.43 10.09
C ALA A 315 21.39 -4.74 8.81
N SER A 316 20.48 -5.74 8.83
CA SER A 316 19.67 -6.12 7.67
C SER A 316 18.46 -5.21 7.48
N LEU A 317 17.88 -4.69 8.57
CA LEU A 317 16.63 -3.90 8.54
C LEU A 317 16.87 -2.41 8.26
N GLY A 318 18.09 -1.90 8.49
CA GLY A 318 18.37 -0.47 8.42
C GLY A 318 17.69 0.38 9.52
N LYS A 319 17.03 -0.29 10.47
CA LYS A 319 16.46 0.23 11.73
C LYS A 319 16.76 -0.75 12.86
N GLY A 320 16.55 -0.36 14.11
CA GLY A 320 16.66 -1.29 15.23
C GLY A 320 15.68 -2.47 15.08
N SER A 321 16.11 -3.69 15.38
CA SER A 321 15.21 -4.83 15.53
C SER A 321 14.29 -4.62 16.73
N LEU A 322 13.09 -5.22 16.71
CA LEU A 322 12.08 -5.08 17.76
C LEU A 322 11.59 -3.62 17.91
N SER A 323 11.62 -2.86 16.81
CA SER A 323 11.22 -1.45 16.81
C SER A 323 9.75 -1.31 17.18
N ASP A 324 8.88 -2.10 16.58
CA ASP A 324 7.43 -1.98 16.75
C ASP A 324 7.01 -2.24 18.21
N ILE A 325 7.45 -3.34 18.80
CA ILE A 325 7.08 -3.68 20.19
C ILE A 325 7.66 -2.67 21.19
N ARG A 326 8.85 -2.13 20.96
CA ARG A 326 9.46 -1.10 21.81
C ARG A 326 8.74 0.24 21.77
N HIS A 327 8.06 0.54 20.66
CA HIS A 327 7.18 1.70 20.52
C HIS A 327 5.72 1.39 20.94
N GLY A 328 5.48 0.23 21.56
CA GLY A 328 4.14 -0.14 22.04
C GLY A 328 3.19 -0.62 20.92
N ILE A 329 3.71 -0.87 19.72
CA ILE A 329 2.91 -1.32 18.59
C ILE A 329 2.82 -2.83 18.60
N VAL A 330 1.58 -3.34 18.72
CA VAL A 330 1.28 -4.78 18.66
C VAL A 330 1.01 -5.16 17.20
N THR A 331 1.73 -6.17 16.73
CA THR A 331 1.64 -6.67 15.35
C THR A 331 1.22 -8.13 15.30
N ALA A 332 0.96 -8.65 14.10
CA ALA A 332 0.37 -9.98 13.91
C ALA A 332 1.09 -11.13 14.65
N PRO A 333 2.45 -11.18 14.74
CA PRO A 333 3.12 -12.23 15.51
C PRO A 333 2.70 -12.30 16.98
N ILE A 334 2.58 -11.15 17.65
CA ILE A 334 2.12 -11.08 19.05
C ILE A 334 0.65 -11.44 19.16
N LEU A 335 -0.20 -10.97 18.25
CA LEU A 335 -1.63 -11.29 18.24
C LEU A 335 -1.87 -12.80 18.08
N PHE A 336 -1.13 -13.48 17.23
CA PHE A 336 -1.20 -14.94 17.12
C PHE A 336 -0.62 -15.66 18.35
N ALA A 337 0.42 -15.10 18.98
CA ALA A 337 0.97 -15.65 20.21
C ALA A 337 -0.05 -15.58 21.36
N MET A 338 -0.85 -14.50 21.44
CA MET A 338 -1.93 -14.36 22.44
C MET A 338 -3.03 -15.42 22.29
N GLU A 339 -3.30 -15.92 21.08
CA GLU A 339 -4.26 -17.01 20.90
C GLU A 339 -3.76 -18.34 21.50
N GLU A 340 -2.44 -18.54 21.55
CA GLU A 340 -1.81 -19.75 22.12
C GLU A 340 -1.54 -19.57 23.64
N PHE A 341 -1.24 -18.35 24.05
CA PHE A 341 -0.92 -17.98 25.43
C PHE A 341 -1.82 -16.82 25.89
N PRO A 342 -3.03 -17.11 26.42
CA PRO A 342 -3.97 -16.07 26.85
C PRO A 342 -3.42 -15.11 27.92
N GLU A 343 -2.42 -15.56 28.71
CA GLU A 343 -1.75 -14.74 29.72
C GLU A 343 -1.03 -13.53 29.11
N LEU A 344 -0.60 -13.63 27.86
CA LEU A 344 0.04 -12.55 27.12
C LEU A 344 -0.92 -11.36 26.91
N ARG A 345 -2.24 -11.62 26.93
CA ARG A 345 -3.25 -10.56 26.79
C ARG A 345 -3.13 -9.48 27.86
N ALA A 346 -2.97 -9.87 29.11
CA ALA A 346 -2.83 -8.93 30.22
C ALA A 346 -1.57 -8.05 30.06
N ILE A 347 -0.48 -8.61 29.56
CA ILE A 347 0.78 -7.91 29.29
C ILE A 347 0.59 -6.88 28.18
N VAL A 348 -0.13 -7.26 27.11
CA VAL A 348 -0.43 -6.38 25.97
C VAL A 348 -1.38 -5.25 26.39
N GLU A 349 -2.36 -5.53 27.23
CA GLU A 349 -3.30 -4.53 27.79
C GLU A 349 -2.60 -3.53 28.71
N ASP A 350 -1.64 -3.97 29.53
CA ASP A 350 -0.81 -3.12 30.39
C ASP A 350 0.16 -2.24 29.59
N GLY A 351 0.55 -2.70 28.40
CA GLY A 351 1.43 -1.97 27.48
C GLY A 351 2.91 -2.30 27.65
N PHE A 352 3.73 -1.70 26.79
CA PHE A 352 5.16 -2.00 26.66
C PHE A 352 6.08 -0.87 27.16
N GLU A 353 5.56 0.08 27.93
CA GLU A 353 6.38 1.10 28.60
C GLU A 353 7.33 0.48 29.63
N ASN A 354 6.92 -0.63 30.24
CA ASN A 354 7.79 -1.41 31.12
C ASN A 354 8.62 -2.41 30.28
N PRO A 355 9.97 -2.30 30.28
CA PRO A 355 10.83 -3.24 29.55
C PRO A 355 10.62 -4.72 29.90
N ALA A 356 10.22 -5.02 31.16
CA ALA A 356 9.94 -6.39 31.58
C ALA A 356 8.74 -6.99 30.81
N ASN A 357 7.76 -6.18 30.42
CA ASN A 357 6.63 -6.61 29.59
C ASN A 357 7.09 -6.97 28.18
N VAL A 358 8.05 -6.22 27.62
CA VAL A 358 8.65 -6.53 26.33
C VAL A 358 9.37 -7.87 26.37
N ASP A 359 10.22 -8.09 27.40
CA ASP A 359 11.00 -9.33 27.54
C ASP A 359 10.06 -10.54 27.70
N LEU A 360 9.01 -10.39 28.51
CA LEU A 360 8.02 -11.45 28.72
C LEU A 360 7.21 -11.73 27.46
N ALA A 361 6.81 -10.70 26.71
CA ALA A 361 6.13 -10.88 25.44
C ALA A 361 7.00 -11.61 24.40
N LEU A 362 8.29 -11.29 24.35
CA LEU A 362 9.27 -11.99 23.50
C LEU A 362 9.48 -13.44 23.90
N GLU A 363 9.46 -13.75 25.22
CA GLU A 363 9.52 -15.12 25.71
C GLU A 363 8.31 -15.93 25.22
N TYR A 364 7.07 -15.40 25.39
CA TYR A 364 5.86 -16.07 24.90
C TYR A 364 5.88 -16.21 23.38
N LEU A 365 6.29 -15.17 22.65
CA LEU A 365 6.42 -15.23 21.19
C LEU A 365 7.39 -16.34 20.76
N GLY A 366 8.54 -16.46 21.44
CA GLY A 366 9.55 -17.50 21.16
C GLY A 366 9.05 -18.94 21.40
N ARG A 367 8.06 -19.12 22.28
CA ARG A 367 7.43 -20.41 22.61
C ARG A 367 6.20 -20.70 21.75
N SER A 368 5.66 -19.68 21.07
CA SER A 368 4.45 -19.78 20.22
C SER A 368 4.78 -20.04 18.77
N ARG A 369 3.74 -20.30 17.99
CA ARG A 369 3.79 -20.32 16.53
C ARG A 369 3.46 -18.95 15.91
N GLY A 370 3.45 -17.84 16.68
CA GLY A 370 3.02 -16.52 16.24
C GLY A 370 3.72 -16.05 14.95
N ILE A 371 5.04 -16.15 14.89
CA ILE A 371 5.84 -15.83 13.70
C ILE A 371 5.46 -16.72 12.52
N GLN A 372 5.33 -18.03 12.74
CA GLN A 372 5.00 -18.98 11.68
C GLN A 372 3.59 -18.73 11.12
N ARG A 373 2.60 -18.50 11.98
CA ARG A 373 1.21 -18.21 11.58
C ARG A 373 1.12 -16.89 10.81
N THR A 374 1.91 -15.89 11.18
CA THR A 374 2.01 -14.62 10.43
C THR A 374 2.56 -14.84 9.03
N LYS A 375 3.59 -15.69 8.88
CA LYS A 375 4.11 -16.08 7.55
C LYS A 375 3.06 -16.83 6.73
N GLU A 376 2.32 -17.75 7.35
CA GLU A 376 1.24 -18.48 6.69
C GLU A 376 0.14 -17.53 6.19
N LEU A 377 -0.27 -16.54 6.99
CA LEU A 377 -1.21 -15.51 6.58
C LEU A 377 -0.66 -14.63 5.45
N ALA A 378 0.64 -14.27 5.49
CA ALA A 378 1.29 -13.52 4.41
C ALA A 378 1.29 -14.32 3.09
N VAL A 379 1.54 -15.63 3.14
CA VAL A 379 1.47 -16.54 1.99
C VAL A 379 0.04 -16.62 1.44
N GLU A 380 -0.97 -16.69 2.30
CA GLU A 380 -2.37 -16.66 1.88
C GLU A 380 -2.68 -15.39 1.08
N HIS A 381 -2.31 -14.22 1.59
CA HIS A 381 -2.49 -12.97 0.87
C HIS A 381 -1.67 -12.89 -0.42
N ALA A 382 -0.44 -13.38 -0.46
CA ALA A 382 0.35 -13.46 -1.68
C ALA A 382 -0.32 -14.33 -2.75
N ASN A 383 -0.88 -15.48 -2.35
CA ASN A 383 -1.61 -16.38 -3.25
C ASN A 383 -2.92 -15.72 -3.77
N LEU A 384 -3.64 -14.98 -2.92
CA LEU A 384 -4.82 -14.22 -3.34
C LEU A 384 -4.45 -13.12 -4.35
N ALA A 385 -3.31 -12.46 -4.17
CA ALA A 385 -2.80 -11.48 -5.12
C ALA A 385 -2.46 -12.17 -6.47
N ALA A 386 -1.74 -13.28 -6.47
CA ALA A 386 -1.41 -14.02 -7.68
C ALA A 386 -2.69 -14.49 -8.41
N ALA A 387 -3.66 -15.05 -7.67
CA ALA A 387 -4.94 -15.48 -8.22
C ALA A 387 -5.75 -14.36 -8.88
N ALA A 388 -5.64 -13.13 -8.38
CA ALA A 388 -6.27 -11.97 -9.00
C ALA A 388 -5.66 -11.65 -10.38
N ILE A 389 -4.36 -11.81 -10.56
CA ILE A 389 -3.70 -11.67 -11.87
C ILE A 389 -4.09 -12.81 -12.82
N ASP A 390 -4.11 -14.06 -12.31
CA ASP A 390 -4.47 -15.24 -13.12
C ASP A 390 -5.94 -15.20 -13.58
N SER A 391 -6.80 -14.47 -12.85
CA SER A 391 -8.21 -14.28 -13.19
C SER A 391 -8.45 -13.18 -14.23
N LEU A 392 -7.42 -12.43 -14.65
CA LEU A 392 -7.55 -11.43 -15.70
C LEU A 392 -7.89 -12.08 -17.05
N PRO A 393 -8.66 -11.40 -17.93
CA PRO A 393 -8.98 -11.92 -19.26
C PRO A 393 -7.72 -12.33 -20.03
N TYR A 394 -7.84 -13.41 -20.82
CA TYR A 394 -6.72 -13.92 -21.63
C TYR A 394 -6.19 -12.86 -22.59
N SER A 395 -4.89 -12.90 -22.85
CA SER A 395 -4.22 -12.06 -23.85
C SER A 395 -3.12 -12.86 -24.57
N ASP A 396 -3.06 -12.72 -25.90
CA ASP A 396 -2.00 -13.26 -26.75
C ASP A 396 -0.75 -12.36 -26.77
N ASP A 397 -0.88 -11.13 -26.29
CA ASP A 397 0.22 -10.16 -26.26
C ASP A 397 1.33 -10.63 -25.30
N GLU A 398 2.53 -10.75 -25.83
CA GLU A 398 3.69 -11.24 -25.07
C GLU A 398 4.09 -10.30 -23.94
N GLU A 399 4.03 -8.99 -24.14
CA GLU A 399 4.36 -7.99 -23.11
C GLU A 399 3.34 -8.02 -21.97
N VAL A 400 2.06 -8.22 -22.28
CA VAL A 400 1.00 -8.42 -21.29
C VAL A 400 1.31 -9.67 -20.46
N ARG A 401 1.65 -10.79 -21.09
CA ARG A 401 1.95 -12.04 -20.39
C ARG A 401 3.21 -11.95 -19.52
N LYS A 402 4.28 -11.32 -20.04
CA LYS A 402 5.51 -11.06 -19.27
C LYS A 402 5.22 -10.21 -18.05
N SER A 403 4.44 -9.14 -18.20
CA SER A 403 4.08 -8.25 -17.09
C SER A 403 3.22 -8.94 -16.04
N ARG A 404 2.30 -9.82 -16.44
CA ARG A 404 1.50 -10.64 -15.50
C ARG A 404 2.38 -11.63 -14.74
N LYS A 405 3.28 -12.34 -15.43
CA LYS A 405 4.27 -13.23 -14.78
C LYS A 405 5.11 -12.45 -13.76
N ALA A 406 5.59 -11.27 -14.14
CA ALA A 406 6.37 -10.39 -13.26
C ALA A 406 5.56 -9.93 -12.02
N LEU A 407 4.27 -9.62 -12.17
CA LEU A 407 3.40 -9.29 -11.03
C LEU A 407 3.23 -10.47 -10.07
N VAL A 408 3.07 -11.70 -10.60
CA VAL A 408 3.03 -12.93 -9.79
C VAL A 408 4.38 -13.16 -9.11
N ASP A 409 5.50 -13.00 -9.83
CA ASP A 409 6.85 -13.14 -9.25
C ASP A 409 7.10 -12.15 -8.10
N LEU A 410 6.56 -10.93 -8.19
CA LEU A 410 6.64 -9.96 -7.10
C LEU A 410 5.94 -10.44 -5.82
N THR A 411 4.85 -11.20 -5.91
CA THR A 411 4.19 -11.78 -4.72
C THR A 411 5.10 -12.79 -4.01
N HIS A 412 5.81 -13.62 -4.77
CA HIS A 412 6.79 -14.57 -4.23
C HIS A 412 7.98 -13.85 -3.60
N ARG A 413 8.50 -12.82 -4.27
CA ARG A 413 9.62 -12.02 -3.72
C ARG A 413 9.26 -11.33 -2.41
N VAL A 414 8.01 -10.90 -2.24
CA VAL A 414 7.54 -10.29 -0.98
C VAL A 414 7.62 -11.28 0.17
N ILE A 415 7.15 -12.51 0.00
CA ILE A 415 7.10 -13.51 1.08
C ILE A 415 8.43 -14.22 1.33
N THR A 416 9.38 -14.15 0.40
CA THR A 416 10.71 -14.78 0.53
C THR A 416 11.82 -13.82 0.91
N ARG A 417 11.53 -12.51 0.99
CA ARG A 417 12.55 -11.51 1.35
C ARG A 417 13.06 -11.69 2.78
N THR A 418 14.32 -11.34 2.97
CA THR A 418 15.02 -11.39 4.27
C THR A 418 15.39 -10.00 4.79
N LYS A 419 15.04 -8.96 4.03
CA LYS A 419 15.30 -7.55 4.33
C LYS A 419 14.40 -6.62 3.49
#